data_d265b0f4ddc860de4e2e623257c4fcf7
#
_entry.id   d265b0f4ddc860de4e2e623257c4fcf7
#
_cell.length_a   1.000
_cell.length_b   1.000
_cell.length_c   1.000
_cell.angle_alpha   90.00
_cell.angle_beta   90.00
_cell.angle_gamma   90.00
#
_symmetry.space_group_name_H-M   'P 1'
#
loop_
_entity.id
_entity.type
_entity.pdbx_description
1 polymer ?
#
loop_
_entity_poly.entity_id
_entity_poly.type
_entity_poly.pdbx_seq_one_letter_code
_entity_poly.pdbx_strand_id
1 'polypeptide(L)'
;MKRLNLWAMLLIAVVAFASCTQAPKNEKRQIAEHVIYIGLDGWGSYSVEKADMPNVKTLMAEGCYTLQKRAVLPSSSGVNWASMFMGACPELHGYTTWDSSQHEIPERVILKNNIFPTMFQLLRDAQPEAEIGCLYEWDGIKYVVDTLSTNYHAQTPKGKEYTDELCKMSVQYIKEKKPVLGAFIFDNPDHVGHSDGHDTPAYYANLTELDSYVGEIIQATKDAGIYENCIFIITSDHGGIHKGHGGKTLEEINTPFIIAGKGIKKGGEMQASMMQFDCAPTVLHIFGLEGPQVWVGRPMLEVFE
;
A
#
# COMPACT_ATOMS: atom_id res chain seq x y z
N MET A 1 12.91 23.82 81.90
CA MET A 1 11.91 24.55 81.14
C MET A 1 12.50 24.99 79.83
N LYS A 2 12.25 24.30 78.72
CA LYS A 2 12.36 24.79 77.38
C LYS A 2 11.71 23.69 76.47
N ARG A 3 10.51 23.94 76.05
CA ARG A 3 9.80 23.12 75.02
C ARG A 3 10.50 23.41 73.71
N LEU A 4 11.15 22.43 73.15
CA LEU A 4 11.73 22.50 71.79
C LEU A 4 10.68 22.02 70.74
N ASN A 5 10.45 22.85 69.79
CA ASN A 5 9.43 22.73 68.77
C ASN A 5 9.61 21.49 67.92
N LEU A 6 8.62 20.60 67.99
CA LEU A 6 8.49 19.34 67.18
C LEU A 6 7.87 19.56 65.79
N TRP A 7 7.90 20.78 65.25
CA TRP A 7 7.22 21.16 64.04
C TRP A 7 8.16 21.45 62.83
N ALA A 8 9.43 21.18 62.95
CA ALA A 8 10.42 21.50 61.92
C ALA A 8 10.92 20.27 61.11
N MET A 9 10.40 19.07 61.35
CA MET A 9 10.84 17.85 60.63
C MET A 9 9.78 17.18 59.73
N LEU A 10 8.67 17.88 59.40
CA LEU A 10 7.62 17.32 58.58
C LEU A 10 7.45 17.99 57.20
N LEU A 11 8.45 18.71 56.72
CA LEU A 11 8.37 19.49 55.48
C LEU A 11 9.42 19.16 54.43
N ILE A 12 10.16 18.05 54.56
CA ILE A 12 11.17 17.62 53.54
C ILE A 12 10.87 16.26 52.90
N ALA A 13 9.70 15.67 53.07
CA ALA A 13 9.36 14.35 52.54
C ALA A 13 8.29 14.35 51.41
N VAL A 14 8.02 15.47 50.75
CA VAL A 14 6.96 15.53 49.70
C VAL A 14 7.45 16.13 48.38
N VAL A 15 8.71 16.05 48.04
CA VAL A 15 9.18 16.49 46.71
C VAL A 15 10.07 15.42 46.05
N ALA A 16 9.69 14.16 46.10
CA ALA A 16 10.40 13.07 45.42
C ALA A 16 9.46 12.08 44.73
N PHE A 17 8.31 12.56 44.26
CA PHE A 17 7.42 11.73 43.42
C PHE A 17 6.88 12.59 42.30
N ALA A 18 7.57 12.67 41.18
CA ALA A 18 7.06 12.85 39.85
C ALA A 18 8.21 13.05 38.86
N SER A 19 9.01 12.04 38.66
CA SER A 19 9.74 11.87 37.42
C SER A 19 9.61 10.41 37.02
N CYS A 20 8.39 9.99 36.70
CA CYS A 20 8.22 8.95 35.69
C CYS A 20 8.71 9.56 34.38
N THR A 21 10.00 9.54 34.15
CA THR A 21 10.55 9.62 32.81
C THR A 21 9.99 8.42 32.10
N GLN A 22 8.89 8.64 31.32
CA GLN A 22 8.54 7.71 30.25
C GLN A 22 9.85 7.49 29.51
N ALA A 23 10.28 6.23 29.42
CA ALA A 23 11.35 5.85 28.52
C ALA A 23 11.02 6.47 27.16
N PRO A 24 11.99 7.08 26.44
CA PRO A 24 11.72 7.64 25.15
C PRO A 24 11.06 6.54 24.33
N LYS A 25 9.81 6.73 23.91
CA LYS A 25 9.24 5.94 22.84
C LYS A 25 10.28 6.04 21.73
N ASN A 26 10.84 4.92 21.34
CA ASN A 26 11.74 4.84 20.20
C ASN A 26 10.85 5.15 19.00
N GLU A 27 10.63 6.43 18.72
CA GLU A 27 9.87 6.87 17.54
C GLU A 27 10.66 6.38 16.36
N LYS A 28 10.15 5.36 15.68
CA LYS A 28 10.72 4.87 14.43
C LYS A 28 10.77 6.06 13.49
N ARG A 29 11.96 6.33 12.95
CA ARG A 29 12.16 7.47 12.08
C ARG A 29 11.42 7.22 10.75
N GLN A 30 10.64 8.18 10.31
CA GLN A 30 10.08 8.22 8.96
C GLN A 30 11.20 8.16 7.91
N ILE A 31 11.08 7.28 6.92
CA ILE A 31 12.10 7.02 5.88
C ILE A 31 11.91 7.98 4.70
N ALA A 32 10.67 8.16 4.25
CA ALA A 32 10.32 9.04 3.13
C ALA A 32 9.07 9.87 3.49
N GLU A 33 8.94 11.02 2.84
CA GLU A 33 7.80 11.92 3.04
C GLU A 33 6.59 11.52 2.21
N HIS A 34 6.82 10.84 1.07
CA HIS A 34 5.81 10.50 0.09
C HIS A 34 5.90 9.03 -0.29
N VAL A 35 4.75 8.36 -0.37
CA VAL A 35 4.61 7.03 -0.96
C VAL A 35 3.66 7.13 -2.15
N ILE A 36 4.14 6.74 -3.32
CA ILE A 36 3.37 6.60 -4.55
C ILE A 36 3.14 5.11 -4.78
N TYR A 37 1.92 4.67 -4.51
CA TYR A 37 1.51 3.28 -4.60
C TYR A 37 0.73 3.06 -5.90
N ILE A 38 1.26 2.28 -6.84
CA ILE A 38 0.65 1.99 -8.12
C ILE A 38 0.23 0.52 -8.12
N GLY A 39 -1.05 0.28 -8.26
CA GLY A 39 -1.63 -1.04 -8.40
C GLY A 39 -2.03 -1.31 -9.84
N LEU A 40 -1.59 -2.44 -10.38
CA LEU A 40 -1.98 -2.93 -11.71
C LEU A 40 -2.77 -4.23 -11.49
N ASP A 41 -4.11 -4.17 -11.61
CA ASP A 41 -4.99 -5.30 -11.37
C ASP A 41 -4.69 -6.44 -12.36
N GLY A 42 -4.63 -7.68 -11.88
CA GLY A 42 -4.41 -8.85 -12.72
C GLY A 42 -3.01 -9.00 -13.33
N TRP A 43 -2.00 -8.26 -12.82
CA TRP A 43 -0.64 -8.32 -13.35
C TRP A 43 0.14 -9.52 -12.78
N GLY A 44 0.19 -10.61 -13.53
CA GLY A 44 0.93 -11.81 -13.16
C GLY A 44 2.46 -11.68 -13.33
N SER A 45 3.22 -12.19 -12.40
CA SER A 45 4.69 -12.13 -12.40
C SER A 45 5.34 -12.75 -13.65
N TYR A 46 4.70 -13.73 -14.26
CA TYR A 46 5.19 -14.39 -15.49
C TYR A 46 5.40 -13.44 -16.67
N SER A 47 4.76 -12.28 -16.62
CA SER A 47 4.79 -11.30 -17.71
C SER A 47 5.89 -10.25 -17.59
N VAL A 48 6.46 -10.05 -16.40
CA VAL A 48 7.40 -8.93 -16.11
C VAL A 48 8.65 -8.99 -17.00
N GLU A 49 9.24 -10.16 -17.17
CA GLU A 49 10.41 -10.30 -18.03
C GLU A 49 10.09 -10.16 -19.51
N LYS A 50 8.89 -10.64 -19.94
CA LYS A 50 8.45 -10.68 -21.32
C LYS A 50 7.93 -9.31 -21.82
N ALA A 51 7.32 -8.52 -20.95
CA ALA A 51 6.74 -7.24 -21.30
C ALA A 51 7.79 -6.16 -21.56
N ASP A 52 7.51 -5.26 -22.48
CA ASP A 52 8.28 -4.04 -22.70
C ASP A 52 7.84 -2.98 -21.69
N MET A 53 8.49 -2.97 -20.53
CA MET A 53 8.18 -2.10 -19.39
C MET A 53 9.47 -1.40 -18.89
N PRO A 54 10.04 -0.47 -19.66
CA PRO A 54 11.32 0.16 -19.32
C PRO A 54 11.31 0.98 -18.04
N ASN A 55 10.19 1.66 -17.69
CA ASN A 55 10.10 2.45 -16.47
C ASN A 55 10.06 1.55 -15.23
N VAL A 56 9.26 0.47 -15.27
CA VAL A 56 9.22 -0.54 -14.22
C VAL A 56 10.57 -1.23 -14.05
N LYS A 57 11.22 -1.64 -15.17
CA LYS A 57 12.55 -2.26 -15.13
C LYS A 57 13.61 -1.33 -14.58
N THR A 58 13.50 -0.02 -14.81
CA THR A 58 14.37 0.98 -14.18
C THR A 58 14.20 0.99 -12.67
N LEU A 59 12.97 1.01 -12.18
CA LEU A 59 12.70 0.94 -10.72
C LEU A 59 13.19 -0.37 -10.11
N MET A 60 13.05 -1.50 -10.81
CA MET A 60 13.62 -2.78 -10.36
C MET A 60 15.15 -2.73 -10.22
N ALA A 61 15.83 -2.06 -11.16
CA ALA A 61 17.28 -1.91 -11.13
C ALA A 61 17.76 -0.91 -10.07
N GLU A 62 16.96 0.09 -9.73
CA GLU A 62 17.27 1.13 -8.75
C GLU A 62 16.80 0.79 -7.33
N GLY A 63 16.02 -0.26 -7.15
CA GLY A 63 15.42 -0.65 -5.89
C GLY A 63 15.52 -2.13 -5.57
N CYS A 64 14.47 -2.64 -4.94
CA CYS A 64 14.28 -4.06 -4.66
C CYS A 64 12.98 -4.55 -5.30
N TYR A 65 12.93 -5.85 -5.63
CA TYR A 65 11.72 -6.45 -6.18
C TYR A 65 11.61 -7.93 -5.82
N THR A 66 10.40 -8.47 -5.90
CA THR A 66 10.16 -9.91 -5.98
C THR A 66 9.11 -10.21 -7.02
N LEU A 67 9.28 -11.29 -7.74
CA LEU A 67 8.31 -11.87 -8.66
C LEU A 67 7.55 -13.06 -8.03
N GLN A 68 7.69 -13.24 -6.73
CA GLN A 68 7.14 -14.37 -5.98
C GLN A 68 6.24 -13.93 -4.82
N LYS A 69 5.77 -12.66 -4.81
CA LYS A 69 4.75 -12.25 -3.85
C LYS A 69 3.48 -13.08 -4.10
N ARG A 70 2.90 -13.63 -3.03
CA ARG A 70 1.75 -14.51 -3.12
C ARG A 70 0.44 -13.80 -2.84
N ALA A 71 -0.49 -13.92 -3.78
CA ALA A 71 -1.89 -13.62 -3.54
C ALA A 71 -2.47 -14.55 -2.47
N VAL A 72 -3.47 -14.06 -1.72
CA VAL A 72 -4.32 -14.90 -0.87
C VAL A 72 -5.39 -15.58 -1.73
N LEU A 73 -5.96 -16.66 -1.24
CA LEU A 73 -7.02 -17.38 -1.95
C LEU A 73 -8.41 -16.94 -1.45
N PRO A 74 -9.37 -16.88 -2.38
CA PRO A 74 -9.24 -16.98 -3.83
C PRO A 74 -8.42 -15.83 -4.42
N SER A 75 -7.70 -16.06 -5.53
CA SER A 75 -6.91 -15.04 -6.22
C SER A 75 -7.82 -14.08 -7.00
N SER A 76 -8.56 -13.28 -6.26
CA SER A 76 -9.59 -12.36 -6.75
C SER A 76 -9.39 -10.95 -6.20
N SER A 77 -9.84 -9.94 -6.94
CA SER A 77 -9.56 -8.52 -6.67
C SER A 77 -10.04 -8.07 -5.28
N GLY A 78 -11.31 -8.26 -4.92
CA GLY A 78 -11.84 -7.81 -3.63
C GLY A 78 -11.07 -8.38 -2.43
N VAL A 79 -10.74 -9.67 -2.47
CA VAL A 79 -9.99 -10.36 -1.41
C VAL A 79 -8.57 -9.84 -1.28
N ASN A 80 -7.90 -9.66 -2.42
CA ASN A 80 -6.48 -9.33 -2.43
C ASN A 80 -6.22 -7.84 -2.22
N TRP A 81 -7.01 -6.93 -2.80
CA TRP A 81 -6.93 -5.51 -2.47
C TRP A 81 -7.23 -5.25 -0.99
N ALA A 82 -8.25 -5.93 -0.41
CA ALA A 82 -8.50 -5.87 1.03
C ALA A 82 -7.26 -6.31 1.82
N SER A 83 -6.69 -7.48 1.50
CA SER A 83 -5.50 -7.98 2.20
C SER A 83 -4.31 -7.02 2.10
N MET A 84 -4.11 -6.39 0.93
CA MET A 84 -3.02 -5.44 0.69
C MET A 84 -3.17 -4.14 1.48
N PHE A 85 -4.40 -3.63 1.64
CA PHE A 85 -4.64 -2.39 2.36
C PHE A 85 -4.84 -2.58 3.86
N MET A 86 -5.23 -3.78 4.28
CA MET A 86 -5.61 -4.14 5.65
C MET A 86 -4.58 -5.00 6.39
N GLY A 87 -3.46 -5.37 5.74
CA GLY A 87 -2.38 -6.13 6.38
C GLY A 87 -2.80 -7.48 6.98
N ALA A 88 -3.89 -8.09 6.50
CA ALA A 88 -4.51 -9.26 7.08
C ALA A 88 -5.01 -10.24 6.02
N CYS A 89 -5.28 -11.47 6.44
CA CYS A 89 -5.86 -12.50 5.59
C CYS A 89 -7.41 -12.43 5.55
N PRO A 90 -8.05 -13.07 4.58
CA PRO A 90 -9.51 -13.02 4.39
C PRO A 90 -10.32 -13.37 5.63
N GLU A 91 -9.86 -14.32 6.43
CA GLU A 91 -10.52 -14.76 7.67
C GLU A 91 -10.60 -13.66 8.73
N LEU A 92 -9.77 -12.61 8.62
CA LEU A 92 -9.72 -11.50 9.58
C LEU A 92 -10.50 -10.28 9.09
N HIS A 93 -10.32 -9.89 7.81
CA HIS A 93 -11.01 -8.72 7.26
C HIS A 93 -12.38 -9.03 6.65
N GLY A 94 -12.69 -10.31 6.41
CA GLY A 94 -14.04 -10.76 6.05
C GLY A 94 -14.37 -10.79 4.55
N TYR A 95 -13.54 -10.21 3.69
CA TYR A 95 -13.73 -10.27 2.23
C TYR A 95 -13.19 -11.60 1.69
N THR A 96 -14.04 -12.43 1.10
CA THR A 96 -13.69 -13.79 0.64
C THR A 96 -14.05 -14.05 -0.83
N THR A 97 -14.64 -13.06 -1.52
CA THR A 97 -15.01 -13.13 -2.94
C THR A 97 -14.42 -11.97 -3.75
N TRP A 98 -14.67 -11.96 -5.06
CA TRP A 98 -14.25 -10.84 -5.92
C TRP A 98 -15.00 -9.54 -5.64
N ASP A 99 -16.27 -9.66 -5.23
CA ASP A 99 -17.12 -8.52 -4.90
C ASP A 99 -16.79 -8.01 -3.49
N SER A 100 -16.21 -6.83 -3.42
CA SER A 100 -15.86 -6.17 -2.15
C SER A 100 -16.98 -5.25 -1.63
N SER A 101 -18.17 -5.25 -2.24
CA SER A 101 -19.27 -4.37 -1.79
C SER A 101 -19.78 -4.70 -0.38
N GLN A 102 -19.53 -5.91 0.08
CA GLN A 102 -19.78 -6.36 1.44
C GLN A 102 -18.78 -7.49 1.79
N HIS A 103 -18.44 -7.58 3.07
CA HIS A 103 -17.71 -8.72 3.59
C HIS A 103 -18.67 -9.90 3.85
N GLU A 104 -18.23 -11.13 3.56
CA GLU A 104 -19.03 -12.35 3.74
C GLU A 104 -18.87 -12.95 5.14
N ILE A 105 -17.78 -12.61 5.83
CA ILE A 105 -17.50 -13.01 7.20
C ILE A 105 -17.41 -11.72 8.04
N PRO A 106 -17.97 -11.66 9.25
CA PRO A 106 -17.79 -10.50 10.12
C PRO A 106 -16.32 -10.22 10.37
N GLU A 107 -15.91 -8.97 10.22
CA GLU A 107 -14.54 -8.56 10.49
C GLU A 107 -14.15 -8.86 11.94
N ARG A 108 -12.91 -9.32 12.13
CA ARG A 108 -12.40 -9.64 13.47
C ARG A 108 -12.34 -8.43 14.39
N VAL A 109 -12.09 -7.26 13.82
CA VAL A 109 -12.05 -5.94 14.49
C VAL A 109 -12.60 -4.88 13.56
N ILE A 110 -13.41 -3.98 14.09
CA ILE A 110 -13.94 -2.81 13.39
C ILE A 110 -13.43 -1.56 14.10
N LEU A 111 -12.87 -0.60 13.37
CA LEU A 111 -12.47 0.68 13.93
C LEU A 111 -13.53 1.77 13.72
N LYS A 112 -13.16 3.02 14.02
CA LYS A 112 -14.07 4.18 14.07
C LYS A 112 -14.88 4.44 12.80
N ASN A 113 -14.38 4.03 11.63
CA ASN A 113 -15.04 4.28 10.34
C ASN A 113 -15.88 3.08 9.85
N ASN A 114 -16.21 2.13 10.72
CA ASN A 114 -16.94 0.91 10.40
C ASN A 114 -16.27 0.02 9.35
N ILE A 115 -14.97 -0.05 9.36
CA ILE A 115 -14.17 -0.89 8.47
C ILE A 115 -13.03 -1.53 9.27
N PHE A 116 -12.55 -2.69 8.83
CA PHE A 116 -11.33 -3.31 9.36
C PHE A 116 -10.15 -2.32 9.23
N PRO A 117 -9.17 -2.32 10.17
CA PRO A 117 -8.03 -1.39 10.14
C PRO A 117 -7.32 -1.37 8.80
N THR A 118 -7.22 -0.19 8.16
CA THR A 118 -6.51 0.02 6.88
C THR A 118 -5.26 0.86 7.08
N MET A 119 -4.30 0.74 6.15
CA MET A 119 -3.11 1.60 6.16
C MET A 119 -3.47 3.10 6.03
N PHE A 120 -4.57 3.43 5.34
CA PHE A 120 -5.05 4.80 5.18
C PHE A 120 -5.51 5.39 6.53
N GLN A 121 -6.30 4.62 7.30
CA GLN A 121 -6.77 5.06 8.60
C GLN A 121 -5.63 5.22 9.60
N LEU A 122 -4.72 4.24 9.66
CA LEU A 122 -3.59 4.29 10.60
C LEU A 122 -2.63 5.43 10.29
N LEU A 123 -2.42 5.75 9.01
CA LEU A 123 -1.67 6.94 8.60
C LEU A 123 -2.41 8.22 9.00
N ARG A 124 -3.72 8.32 8.72
CA ARG A 124 -4.55 9.47 9.11
C ARG A 124 -4.54 9.71 10.61
N ASP A 125 -4.63 8.63 11.42
CA ASP A 125 -4.63 8.74 12.88
C ASP A 125 -3.27 9.23 13.43
N ALA A 126 -2.17 8.83 12.80
CA ALA A 126 -0.84 9.25 13.17
C ALA A 126 -0.46 10.63 12.63
N GLN A 127 -0.94 10.99 11.45
CA GLN A 127 -0.66 12.24 10.75
C GLN A 127 -1.98 12.88 10.28
N PRO A 128 -2.70 13.62 11.15
CA PRO A 128 -4.02 14.16 10.86
C PRO A 128 -4.07 15.12 9.65
N GLU A 129 -2.96 15.80 9.36
CA GLU A 129 -2.85 16.77 8.24
C GLU A 129 -2.27 16.16 6.95
N ALA A 130 -1.94 14.86 6.95
CA ALA A 130 -1.38 14.22 5.77
C ALA A 130 -2.35 14.27 4.59
N GLU A 131 -1.86 14.64 3.41
CA GLU A 131 -2.64 14.51 2.18
C GLU A 131 -2.62 13.05 1.74
N ILE A 132 -3.77 12.40 1.76
CA ILE A 132 -3.96 10.98 1.44
C ILE A 132 -4.98 10.87 0.31
N GLY A 133 -4.60 10.25 -0.81
CA GLY A 133 -5.48 10.05 -1.94
C GLY A 133 -5.53 8.60 -2.41
N CYS A 134 -6.70 8.21 -2.94
CA CYS A 134 -6.88 6.95 -3.64
C CYS A 134 -7.73 7.15 -4.89
N LEU A 135 -7.14 6.94 -6.07
CA LEU A 135 -7.82 7.02 -7.34
C LEU A 135 -7.83 5.62 -7.98
N TYR A 136 -8.94 5.22 -8.55
CA TYR A 136 -9.12 3.86 -9.03
C TYR A 136 -10.12 3.79 -10.18
N GLU A 137 -10.03 2.72 -10.97
CA GLU A 137 -10.95 2.42 -12.08
C GLU A 137 -12.05 1.46 -11.63
N TRP A 138 -11.71 0.35 -10.96
CA TRP A 138 -12.69 -0.59 -10.47
C TRP A 138 -13.34 -0.09 -9.17
N ASP A 139 -14.68 0.00 -9.15
CA ASP A 139 -15.43 0.57 -8.03
C ASP A 139 -15.38 -0.26 -6.74
N GLY A 140 -14.96 -1.51 -6.79
CA GLY A 140 -14.73 -2.35 -5.61
C GLY A 140 -13.68 -1.80 -4.66
N ILE A 141 -12.73 -0.99 -5.15
CA ILE A 141 -11.68 -0.38 -4.33
C ILE A 141 -12.25 0.53 -3.23
N LYS A 142 -13.35 1.25 -3.51
CA LYS A 142 -13.97 2.16 -2.52
C LYS A 142 -14.39 1.48 -1.23
N TYR A 143 -14.66 0.18 -1.26
CA TYR A 143 -15.13 -0.59 -0.10
C TYR A 143 -13.98 -1.11 0.77
N VAL A 144 -12.76 -1.20 0.23
CA VAL A 144 -11.58 -1.71 0.92
C VAL A 144 -10.57 -0.60 1.27
N VAL A 145 -10.76 0.58 0.71
CA VAL A 145 -10.10 1.82 1.11
C VAL A 145 -10.97 2.51 2.15
N ASP A 146 -10.45 2.83 3.30
CA ASP A 146 -11.20 3.70 4.24
C ASP A 146 -11.33 5.11 3.66
N THR A 147 -12.40 5.35 2.90
CA THR A 147 -12.64 6.62 2.20
C THR A 147 -12.79 7.82 3.15
N LEU A 148 -13.17 7.58 4.41
CA LEU A 148 -13.25 8.64 5.44
C LEU A 148 -11.86 9.04 5.96
N SER A 149 -10.84 8.25 5.68
CA SER A 149 -9.46 8.55 6.04
C SER A 149 -8.65 9.19 4.89
N THR A 150 -9.24 9.33 3.70
CA THR A 150 -8.63 10.01 2.55
C THR A 150 -9.09 11.46 2.44
N ASN A 151 -8.25 12.33 1.88
CA ASN A 151 -8.64 13.70 1.47
C ASN A 151 -9.33 13.68 0.12
N TYR A 152 -8.89 12.76 -0.74
CA TYR A 152 -9.43 12.62 -2.07
C TYR A 152 -9.51 11.14 -2.47
N HIS A 153 -10.70 10.70 -2.86
CA HIS A 153 -10.89 9.42 -3.51
C HIS A 153 -11.82 9.62 -4.70
N ALA A 154 -11.49 8.99 -5.81
CA ALA A 154 -12.25 9.13 -7.03
C ALA A 154 -12.16 7.87 -7.88
N GLN A 155 -13.29 7.48 -8.44
CA GLN A 155 -13.37 6.46 -9.48
C GLN A 155 -13.35 7.15 -10.85
N THR A 156 -12.49 6.67 -11.76
CA THR A 156 -12.53 7.08 -13.16
C THR A 156 -13.47 6.19 -13.98
N PRO A 157 -13.95 6.63 -15.14
CA PRO A 157 -14.66 5.77 -16.06
C PRO A 157 -13.81 4.58 -16.51
N LYS A 158 -14.47 3.45 -16.84
CA LYS A 158 -13.86 2.23 -17.36
C LYS A 158 -14.04 2.13 -18.88
N GLY A 159 -13.15 1.43 -19.55
CA GLY A 159 -13.21 1.11 -20.98
C GLY A 159 -12.00 1.63 -21.74
N LYS A 160 -11.81 1.13 -22.97
CA LYS A 160 -10.64 1.47 -23.80
C LYS A 160 -10.46 2.96 -24.05
N GLU A 161 -11.54 3.71 -24.10
CA GLU A 161 -11.56 5.16 -24.33
C GLU A 161 -11.14 5.98 -23.09
N TYR A 162 -10.99 5.35 -21.94
CA TYR A 162 -10.67 5.99 -20.66
C TYR A 162 -9.36 5.46 -20.02
N THR A 163 -8.57 4.68 -20.76
CA THR A 163 -7.37 4.01 -20.19
C THR A 163 -6.36 4.97 -19.62
N ASP A 164 -6.28 6.19 -20.14
CA ASP A 164 -5.37 7.24 -19.70
C ASP A 164 -5.97 8.20 -18.65
N GLU A 165 -7.27 8.12 -18.37
CA GLU A 165 -7.97 9.07 -17.49
C GLU A 165 -7.44 8.98 -16.05
N LEU A 166 -7.25 7.78 -15.52
CA LEU A 166 -6.67 7.59 -14.20
C LEU A 166 -5.24 8.14 -14.13
N CYS A 167 -4.44 7.92 -15.18
CA CYS A 167 -3.09 8.48 -15.26
C CYS A 167 -3.12 10.01 -15.20
N LYS A 168 -3.96 10.66 -16.03
CA LYS A 168 -4.12 12.12 -16.05
C LYS A 168 -4.53 12.69 -14.70
N MET A 169 -5.54 12.06 -14.05
CA MET A 169 -6.00 12.48 -12.73
C MET A 169 -4.91 12.29 -11.67
N SER A 170 -4.15 11.19 -11.73
CA SER A 170 -3.05 10.91 -10.80
C SER A 170 -1.92 11.94 -10.95
N VAL A 171 -1.54 12.25 -12.18
CA VAL A 171 -0.54 13.28 -12.51
C VAL A 171 -0.98 14.66 -11.98
N GLN A 172 -2.23 15.04 -12.22
CA GLN A 172 -2.77 16.29 -11.71
C GLN A 172 -2.78 16.34 -10.19
N TYR A 173 -3.27 15.27 -9.54
CA TYR A 173 -3.34 15.17 -8.08
C TYR A 173 -1.95 15.29 -7.45
N ILE A 174 -0.95 14.58 -7.99
CA ILE A 174 0.44 14.65 -7.50
C ILE A 174 0.97 16.08 -7.60
N LYS A 175 0.80 16.76 -8.75
CA LYS A 175 1.32 18.12 -8.97
C LYS A 175 0.66 19.17 -8.06
N GLU A 176 -0.63 19.04 -7.84
CA GLU A 176 -1.40 20.02 -7.07
C GLU A 176 -1.34 19.78 -5.56
N LYS A 177 -1.36 18.52 -5.13
CA LYS A 177 -1.55 18.14 -3.73
C LYS A 177 -0.32 17.56 -3.05
N LYS A 178 0.63 17.01 -3.81
CA LYS A 178 1.87 16.41 -3.27
C LYS A 178 1.56 15.41 -2.15
N PRO A 179 0.80 14.34 -2.43
CA PRO A 179 0.27 13.47 -1.39
C PRO A 179 1.36 12.80 -0.57
N VAL A 180 1.12 12.67 0.74
CA VAL A 180 1.93 11.84 1.63
C VAL A 180 1.75 10.36 1.23
N LEU A 181 0.51 9.94 0.96
CA LEU A 181 0.19 8.64 0.37
C LEU A 181 -0.75 8.84 -0.81
N GLY A 182 -0.29 8.56 -2.02
CA GLY A 182 -1.09 8.49 -3.23
C GLY A 182 -1.18 7.05 -3.72
N ALA A 183 -2.37 6.46 -3.73
CA ALA A 183 -2.65 5.14 -4.26
C ALA A 183 -3.42 5.27 -5.58
N PHE A 184 -2.90 4.68 -6.65
CA PHE A 184 -3.45 4.74 -8.01
C PHE A 184 -3.64 3.32 -8.52
N ILE A 185 -4.91 2.88 -8.65
CA ILE A 185 -5.26 1.48 -8.87
C ILE A 185 -5.92 1.34 -10.25
N PHE A 186 -5.15 0.82 -11.19
CA PHE A 186 -5.58 0.55 -12.57
C PHE A 186 -6.31 -0.80 -12.64
N ASP A 187 -7.44 -0.86 -13.35
CA ASP A 187 -8.24 -2.08 -13.63
C ASP A 187 -7.55 -2.98 -14.69
N ASN A 188 -6.53 -2.44 -15.33
CA ASN A 188 -5.68 -3.13 -16.31
C ASN A 188 -4.38 -3.62 -15.62
N PRO A 189 -3.82 -4.73 -16.12
CA PRO A 189 -4.16 -5.48 -17.33
C PRO A 189 -5.29 -6.51 -17.17
N ASP A 190 -6.02 -6.59 -16.04
CA ASP A 190 -7.04 -7.61 -15.78
C ASP A 190 -8.21 -7.53 -16.78
N HIS A 191 -8.68 -6.31 -17.07
CA HIS A 191 -9.74 -6.09 -18.05
C HIS A 191 -9.38 -6.67 -19.44
N VAL A 192 -8.13 -6.46 -19.90
CA VAL A 192 -7.63 -7.06 -21.14
C VAL A 192 -7.48 -8.57 -20.98
N GLY A 193 -7.05 -9.04 -19.80
CA GLY A 193 -6.97 -10.46 -19.48
C GLY A 193 -8.30 -11.18 -19.64
N HIS A 194 -9.39 -10.59 -19.15
CA HIS A 194 -10.74 -11.13 -19.31
C HIS A 194 -11.25 -11.07 -20.75
N SER A 195 -10.97 -9.99 -21.50
CA SER A 195 -11.46 -9.82 -22.87
C SER A 195 -10.67 -10.60 -23.90
N ASP A 196 -9.34 -10.51 -23.86
CA ASP A 196 -8.44 -11.02 -24.89
C ASP A 196 -7.56 -12.20 -24.40
N GLY A 197 -7.48 -12.39 -23.08
CA GLY A 197 -6.72 -13.44 -22.42
C GLY A 197 -5.42 -12.94 -21.78
N HIS A 198 -5.10 -13.51 -20.65
CA HIS A 198 -3.79 -13.35 -19.99
C HIS A 198 -2.68 -14.04 -20.82
N ASP A 199 -1.45 -13.56 -20.73
CA ASP A 199 -0.28 -14.07 -21.49
C ASP A 199 -0.46 -14.02 -23.02
N THR A 200 -1.19 -12.99 -23.53
CA THR A 200 -1.45 -12.77 -24.96
C THR A 200 -0.75 -11.51 -25.47
N PRO A 201 -0.59 -11.34 -26.80
CA PRO A 201 -0.04 -10.11 -27.36
C PRO A 201 -0.81 -8.84 -26.93
N ALA A 202 -2.15 -8.92 -26.80
CA ALA A 202 -2.97 -7.81 -26.35
C ALA A 202 -2.65 -7.44 -24.87
N TYR A 203 -2.50 -8.44 -24.02
CA TYR A 203 -2.10 -8.26 -22.61
C TYR A 203 -0.73 -7.59 -22.50
N TYR A 204 0.26 -7.99 -23.30
CA TYR A 204 1.59 -7.38 -23.31
C TYR A 204 1.59 -5.96 -23.87
N ALA A 205 0.81 -5.69 -24.91
CA ALA A 205 0.65 -4.33 -25.44
C ALA A 205 0.06 -3.39 -24.38
N ASN A 206 -0.91 -3.87 -23.62
CA ASN A 206 -1.49 -3.10 -22.52
C ASN A 206 -0.49 -2.88 -21.35
N LEU A 207 0.34 -3.86 -21.03
CA LEU A 207 1.42 -3.67 -20.05
C LEU A 207 2.42 -2.59 -20.48
N THR A 208 2.75 -2.51 -21.78
CA THR A 208 3.61 -1.44 -22.32
C THR A 208 2.94 -0.06 -22.20
N GLU A 209 1.64 0.02 -22.41
CA GLU A 209 0.86 1.24 -22.20
C GLU A 209 0.86 1.64 -20.71
N LEU A 210 0.58 0.71 -19.81
CA LEU A 210 0.63 0.96 -18.35
C LEU A 210 2.02 1.39 -17.87
N ASP A 211 3.09 0.86 -18.46
CA ASP A 211 4.44 1.31 -18.15
C ASP A 211 4.66 2.79 -18.53
N SER A 212 4.03 3.26 -19.61
CA SER A 212 4.08 4.69 -19.95
C SER A 212 3.41 5.54 -18.89
N TYR A 213 2.29 5.10 -18.34
CA TYR A 213 1.60 5.79 -17.23
C TYR A 213 2.43 5.80 -15.94
N VAL A 214 3.13 4.69 -15.65
CA VAL A 214 4.11 4.67 -14.55
C VAL A 214 5.17 5.75 -14.76
N GLY A 215 5.70 5.87 -15.99
CA GLY A 215 6.67 6.91 -16.35
C GLY A 215 6.11 8.34 -16.16
N GLU A 216 4.87 8.60 -16.56
CA GLU A 216 4.21 9.91 -16.37
C GLU A 216 3.98 10.23 -14.90
N ILE A 217 3.57 9.25 -14.08
CA ILE A 217 3.39 9.39 -12.63
C ILE A 217 4.74 9.72 -11.95
N ILE A 218 5.81 9.02 -12.32
CA ILE A 218 7.15 9.32 -11.82
C ILE A 218 7.57 10.74 -12.23
N GLN A 219 7.34 11.13 -13.49
CA GLN A 219 7.65 12.48 -13.96
C GLN A 219 6.85 13.54 -13.21
N ALA A 220 5.59 13.29 -12.88
CA ALA A 220 4.76 14.20 -12.09
C ALA A 220 5.37 14.48 -10.70
N THR A 221 6.00 13.51 -10.06
CA THR A 221 6.69 13.73 -8.78
C THR A 221 7.94 14.61 -8.92
N LYS A 222 8.65 14.50 -10.05
CA LYS A 222 9.79 15.37 -10.38
C LYS A 222 9.31 16.80 -10.63
N ASP A 223 8.26 16.98 -11.43
CA ASP A 223 7.65 18.28 -11.72
C ASP A 223 7.10 18.95 -10.45
N ALA A 224 6.57 18.15 -9.52
CA ALA A 224 6.10 18.62 -8.22
C ALA A 224 7.23 18.93 -7.21
N GLY A 225 8.47 18.54 -7.51
CA GLY A 225 9.63 18.75 -6.64
C GLY A 225 9.65 17.85 -5.40
N ILE A 226 8.99 16.68 -5.44
CA ILE A 226 8.92 15.74 -4.31
C ILE A 226 9.68 14.43 -4.57
N TYR A 227 10.18 14.20 -5.79
CA TYR A 227 10.79 12.94 -6.23
C TYR A 227 11.86 12.41 -5.27
N GLU A 228 12.77 13.26 -4.80
CA GLU A 228 13.88 12.87 -3.93
C GLU A 228 13.44 12.38 -2.54
N ASN A 229 12.19 12.65 -2.15
CA ASN A 229 11.57 12.21 -0.90
C ASN A 229 10.46 11.19 -1.12
N CYS A 230 10.34 10.63 -2.33
CA CYS A 230 9.38 9.59 -2.68
C CYS A 230 9.94 8.19 -2.50
N ILE A 231 9.02 7.27 -2.14
CA ILE A 231 9.14 5.84 -2.40
C ILE A 231 8.03 5.45 -3.36
N PHE A 232 8.39 4.73 -4.41
CA PHE A 232 7.46 4.14 -5.38
C PHE A 232 7.26 2.68 -5.03
N ILE A 233 6.00 2.24 -4.98
CA ILE A 233 5.62 0.84 -4.87
C ILE A 233 4.76 0.52 -6.08
N ILE A 234 5.15 -0.50 -6.87
CA ILE A 234 4.35 -1.00 -7.98
C ILE A 234 4.07 -2.48 -7.74
N THR A 235 2.81 -2.85 -7.82
CA THR A 235 2.40 -4.20 -7.46
C THR A 235 1.05 -4.57 -8.06
N SER A 236 0.60 -5.81 -7.84
CA SER A 236 -0.67 -6.34 -8.29
C SER A 236 -1.34 -7.15 -7.20
N ASP A 237 -2.62 -7.31 -7.29
CA ASP A 237 -3.46 -8.11 -6.38
C ASP A 237 -3.46 -9.61 -6.74
N HIS A 238 -3.53 -9.96 -8.02
CA HIS A 238 -3.43 -11.32 -8.53
C HIS A 238 -2.84 -11.32 -9.95
N GLY A 239 -2.57 -12.46 -10.49
CA GLY A 239 -2.34 -12.68 -11.91
C GLY A 239 -3.56 -13.32 -12.56
N GLY A 240 -3.35 -14.05 -13.67
CA GLY A 240 -4.44 -14.71 -14.34
C GLY A 240 -3.97 -15.78 -15.32
N ILE A 241 -4.92 -16.62 -15.74
CA ILE A 241 -4.70 -17.68 -16.72
C ILE A 241 -5.87 -17.72 -17.70
N HIS A 242 -5.59 -17.89 -18.99
CA HIS A 242 -6.63 -17.82 -20.04
C HIS A 242 -7.40 -16.50 -19.95
N LYS A 243 -8.71 -16.55 -19.70
CA LYS A 243 -9.57 -15.37 -19.56
C LYS A 243 -10.11 -15.18 -18.13
N GLY A 244 -9.38 -15.61 -17.12
CA GLY A 244 -9.85 -15.52 -15.74
C GLY A 244 -8.76 -15.70 -14.70
N HIS A 245 -9.22 -15.65 -13.46
CA HIS A 245 -8.44 -15.80 -12.23
C HIS A 245 -9.36 -16.31 -11.11
N GLY A 246 -8.89 -16.36 -9.86
CA GLY A 246 -9.65 -16.85 -8.70
C GLY A 246 -9.23 -18.24 -8.26
N GLY A 247 -8.38 -18.91 -9.05
CA GLY A 247 -7.83 -20.24 -8.75
C GLY A 247 -6.55 -20.21 -7.93
N LYS A 248 -5.74 -21.23 -8.11
CA LYS A 248 -4.54 -21.48 -7.29
C LYS A 248 -3.30 -21.84 -8.10
N THR A 249 -3.33 -21.59 -9.41
CA THR A 249 -2.14 -21.78 -10.25
C THR A 249 -1.10 -20.71 -9.93
N LEU A 250 0.17 -20.95 -10.24
CA LEU A 250 1.22 -19.98 -10.00
C LEU A 250 1.04 -18.71 -10.83
N GLU A 251 0.45 -18.85 -12.01
CA GLU A 251 0.10 -17.74 -12.89
C GLU A 251 -0.94 -16.81 -12.27
N GLU A 252 -1.86 -17.35 -11.46
CA GLU A 252 -2.89 -16.58 -10.78
C GLU A 252 -2.40 -15.98 -9.45
N ILE A 253 -1.53 -16.68 -8.71
CA ILE A 253 -1.16 -16.29 -7.35
C ILE A 253 0.20 -15.62 -7.20
N ASN A 254 1.11 -15.72 -8.20
CA ASN A 254 2.38 -14.99 -8.16
C ASN A 254 2.21 -13.62 -8.79
N THR A 255 2.46 -12.60 -8.00
CA THR A 255 2.37 -11.19 -8.40
C THR A 255 3.68 -10.47 -8.12
N PRO A 256 4.04 -9.47 -8.94
CA PRO A 256 5.24 -8.68 -8.70
C PRO A 256 5.03 -7.70 -7.53
N PHE A 257 6.12 -7.40 -6.85
CA PHE A 257 6.24 -6.27 -5.94
C PHE A 257 7.58 -5.60 -6.22
N ILE A 258 7.53 -4.32 -6.56
CA ILE A 258 8.69 -3.49 -6.83
C ILE A 258 8.65 -2.31 -5.87
N ILE A 259 9.77 -2.00 -5.24
CA ILE A 259 9.92 -0.85 -4.35
C ILE A 259 11.23 -0.14 -4.63
N ALA A 260 11.18 1.18 -4.86
CA ALA A 260 12.35 1.99 -5.16
C ALA A 260 12.19 3.42 -4.61
N GLY A 261 13.29 4.12 -4.41
CA GLY A 261 13.29 5.52 -4.00
C GLY A 261 14.05 5.77 -2.70
N LYS A 262 13.61 6.77 -1.95
CA LYS A 262 14.28 7.27 -0.74
C LYS A 262 14.50 6.18 0.31
N GLY A 263 15.75 5.94 0.69
CA GLY A 263 16.10 4.96 1.74
C GLY A 263 15.83 3.49 1.37
N ILE A 264 15.61 3.21 0.07
CA ILE A 264 15.50 1.85 -0.45
C ILE A 264 16.85 1.42 -1.02
N LYS A 265 17.30 0.23 -0.66
CA LYS A 265 18.53 -0.36 -1.20
C LYS A 265 18.41 -0.59 -2.70
N LYS A 266 19.52 -0.50 -3.40
CA LYS A 266 19.65 -1.07 -4.74
C LYS A 266 19.97 -2.58 -4.61
N GLY A 267 19.02 -3.32 -4.04
CA GLY A 267 19.21 -4.70 -3.61
C GLY A 267 18.84 -5.76 -4.64
N GLY A 268 18.16 -5.37 -5.72
CA GLY A 268 17.66 -6.33 -6.71
C GLY A 268 16.57 -7.25 -6.17
N GLU A 269 16.65 -8.55 -6.46
CA GLU A 269 15.63 -9.51 -6.06
C GLU A 269 15.66 -9.80 -4.55
N MET A 270 14.50 -9.68 -3.92
CA MET A 270 14.31 -9.93 -2.49
C MET A 270 14.43 -11.42 -2.17
N GLN A 271 14.99 -11.75 -1.01
CA GLN A 271 15.15 -13.12 -0.54
C GLN A 271 14.04 -13.54 0.44
N ALA A 272 13.46 -12.58 1.15
CA ALA A 272 12.36 -12.87 2.06
C ALA A 272 11.06 -13.20 1.30
N SER A 273 10.32 -14.17 1.79
CA SER A 273 8.99 -14.48 1.27
C SER A 273 8.02 -13.34 1.56
N MET A 274 7.17 -13.00 0.59
CA MET A 274 6.18 -11.95 0.70
C MET A 274 4.78 -12.45 0.35
N MET A 275 3.80 -12.04 1.15
CA MET A 275 2.37 -12.24 0.91
C MET A 275 1.68 -10.90 0.63
N GLN A 276 0.46 -10.92 0.10
CA GLN A 276 -0.32 -9.71 -0.16
C GLN A 276 -0.46 -8.82 1.08
N PHE A 277 -0.72 -9.42 2.22
CA PHE A 277 -0.94 -8.68 3.47
C PHE A 277 0.33 -8.04 4.05
N ASP A 278 1.52 -8.27 3.45
CA ASP A 278 2.77 -7.62 3.85
C ASP A 278 2.90 -6.20 3.23
N CYS A 279 2.02 -5.83 2.29
CA CYS A 279 2.04 -4.51 1.64
C CYS A 279 1.74 -3.39 2.64
N ALA A 280 0.61 -3.45 3.35
CA ALA A 280 0.22 -2.39 4.29
C ALA A 280 1.24 -2.15 5.42
N PRO A 281 1.75 -3.17 6.12
CA PRO A 281 2.79 -2.94 7.13
C PRO A 281 4.10 -2.41 6.55
N THR A 282 4.43 -2.72 5.28
CA THR A 282 5.59 -2.14 4.59
C THR A 282 5.38 -0.64 4.34
N VAL A 283 4.19 -0.23 3.89
CA VAL A 283 3.83 1.19 3.73
C VAL A 283 3.88 1.92 5.08
N LEU A 284 3.31 1.36 6.14
CA LEU A 284 3.34 1.98 7.47
C LEU A 284 4.77 2.11 8.01
N HIS A 285 5.62 1.12 7.76
CA HIS A 285 7.03 1.17 8.19
C HIS A 285 7.79 2.35 7.56
N ILE A 286 7.49 2.71 6.31
CA ILE A 286 8.07 3.90 5.65
C ILE A 286 7.76 5.17 6.45
N PHE A 287 6.56 5.26 7.01
CA PHE A 287 6.12 6.39 7.84
C PHE A 287 6.52 6.27 9.33
N GLY A 288 7.30 5.26 9.69
CA GLY A 288 7.71 5.02 11.09
C GLY A 288 6.57 4.46 11.97
N LEU A 289 5.52 3.93 11.36
CA LEU A 289 4.34 3.41 12.04
C LEU A 289 4.34 1.89 12.12
N GLU A 290 3.54 1.35 13.01
CA GLU A 290 3.32 -0.09 13.17
C GLU A 290 1.85 -0.42 12.93
N GLY A 291 1.59 -1.59 12.33
CA GLY A 291 0.25 -2.13 12.21
C GLY A 291 -0.32 -2.58 13.56
N PRO A 292 -1.66 -2.64 13.71
CA PRO A 292 -2.31 -3.14 14.90
C PRO A 292 -2.09 -4.65 15.05
N GLN A 293 -2.24 -5.16 16.27
CA GLN A 293 -2.01 -6.57 16.60
C GLN A 293 -2.86 -7.55 15.76
N VAL A 294 -4.01 -7.12 15.26
CA VAL A 294 -4.87 -7.95 14.42
C VAL A 294 -4.28 -8.20 13.03
N TRP A 295 -3.33 -7.38 12.57
CA TRP A 295 -2.62 -7.63 11.32
C TRP A 295 -1.66 -8.81 11.45
N VAL A 296 -1.61 -9.63 10.41
CA VAL A 296 -0.70 -10.78 10.31
C VAL A 296 0.49 -10.47 9.41
N GLY A 297 0.35 -9.46 8.55
CA GLY A 297 1.40 -8.97 7.66
C GLY A 297 2.58 -8.38 8.41
N ARG A 298 3.76 -8.44 7.80
CA ARG A 298 5.01 -7.93 8.32
C ARG A 298 5.67 -7.00 7.31
N PRO A 299 6.35 -5.93 7.75
CA PRO A 299 7.09 -5.07 6.84
C PRO A 299 8.26 -5.82 6.20
N MET A 300 8.52 -5.55 4.94
CA MET A 300 9.64 -6.11 4.17
C MET A 300 10.95 -5.39 4.52
N LEU A 301 11.48 -5.67 5.72
CA LEU A 301 12.61 -4.91 6.31
C LEU A 301 13.90 -5.02 5.49
N GLU A 302 14.10 -6.08 4.72
CA GLU A 302 15.32 -6.27 3.93
C GLU A 302 15.53 -5.22 2.84
N VAL A 303 14.47 -4.52 2.41
CA VAL A 303 14.54 -3.53 1.32
C VAL A 303 15.09 -2.18 1.76
N PHE A 304 15.09 -1.88 3.06
CA PHE A 304 15.50 -0.59 3.61
C PHE A 304 17.00 -0.54 3.90
N GLU A 305 17.61 0.68 3.73
CA GLU A 305 19.02 0.97 4.05
C GLU A 305 19.35 0.87 5.55
#